data_462dc00edd3d823d971b119dbae4a998
#
_entry.id   462dc00edd3d823d971b119dbae4a998
#
_cell.length_a   1.000
_cell.length_b   1.000
_cell.length_c   1.000
_cell.angle_alpha   90.00
_cell.angle_beta   90.00
_cell.angle_gamma   90.00
#
_symmetry.space_group_name_H-M   'P 1'
#
loop_
_entity.id
_entity.type
_entity.pdbx_description
1 polymer ?
#
loop_
_entity_poly.entity_id
_entity_poly.type
_entity_poly.pdbx_seq_one_letter_code
_entity_poly.pdbx_strand_id
1 'polypeptide(L)'
;KYIVLSNESSANETYVSGRQVNHQYSKSTEFERDFRSYVTDYLDDGIQYFSLLRPWSEWQIAKKFVTYPQYFPVFQSCNLGSKTDTWCADCAKCLYVYILLSAFLDDETLVKIFGKNMLDCEKYEDMFDGLVLDGKDKPFECVGTKSEVRLSLYMAIKRRGDKLPYLLSRYAKTNPPVPQSMDNYFDNDNFVPQHLIGLLK
;
A
#
# COMPACT_ATOMS: atom_id res chain seq x y z
N LYS A 1 22.46 -19.09 0.11
CA LYS A 1 22.44 -17.67 -0.30
C LYS A 1 20.99 -17.15 -0.22
N TYR A 2 20.80 -15.86 0.08
CA TYR A 2 19.47 -15.25 0.10
C TYR A 2 19.30 -14.29 -1.08
N ILE A 3 18.13 -14.38 -1.72
CA ILE A 3 17.60 -13.35 -2.61
C ILE A 3 16.36 -12.80 -1.90
N VAL A 4 16.47 -11.57 -1.43
CA VAL A 4 15.47 -10.93 -0.57
C VAL A 4 14.72 -9.87 -1.36
N LEU A 5 13.40 -9.98 -1.38
CA LEU A 5 12.49 -9.03 -1.99
C LEU A 5 11.74 -8.25 -0.91
N SER A 6 11.00 -7.22 -1.30
CA SER A 6 10.22 -6.37 -0.42
C SER A 6 8.71 -6.37 -0.76
N ASN A 7 8.20 -7.43 -1.40
CA ASN A 7 6.77 -7.54 -1.63
C ASN A 7 6.05 -7.75 -0.28
N GLU A 8 4.88 -7.17 -0.16
CA GLU A 8 4.02 -7.19 1.02
C GLU A 8 2.78 -8.07 0.79
N SER A 9 1.94 -8.26 1.83
CA SER A 9 0.75 -9.11 1.76
C SER A 9 -0.33 -8.60 0.80
N SER A 10 -0.46 -7.29 0.65
CA SER A 10 -1.52 -6.64 -0.14
C SER A 10 -1.41 -6.95 -1.65
N ALA A 11 -0.22 -7.38 -2.13
CA ALA A 11 0.00 -7.80 -3.51
C ALA A 11 -0.80 -9.08 -3.90
N ASN A 12 -1.39 -9.78 -2.92
CA ASN A 12 -2.24 -10.95 -3.16
C ASN A 12 -3.69 -10.59 -3.50
N GLU A 13 -4.12 -9.33 -3.33
CA GLU A 13 -5.52 -8.94 -3.54
C GLU A 13 -5.90 -8.91 -5.03
N THR A 14 -7.09 -9.42 -5.35
CA THR A 14 -7.64 -9.39 -6.71
C THR A 14 -8.26 -8.04 -7.05
N TYR A 15 -8.25 -7.66 -8.34
CA TYR A 15 -8.73 -6.36 -8.82
C TYR A 15 -10.19 -6.34 -9.22
N VAL A 16 -10.73 -7.47 -9.67
CA VAL A 16 -12.11 -7.57 -10.17
C VAL A 16 -12.92 -8.40 -9.20
N SER A 17 -13.99 -7.82 -8.69
CA SER A 17 -14.92 -8.51 -7.80
C SER A 17 -15.44 -9.80 -8.44
N GLY A 18 -15.28 -10.93 -7.73
CA GLY A 18 -15.70 -12.26 -8.19
C GLY A 18 -14.84 -12.92 -9.27
N ARG A 19 -13.68 -12.36 -9.60
CA ARG A 19 -12.71 -12.96 -10.53
C ARG A 19 -11.31 -12.96 -9.93
N GLN A 20 -10.57 -14.05 -10.13
CA GLN A 20 -9.16 -14.15 -9.72
C GLN A 20 -8.25 -13.45 -10.77
N VAL A 21 -8.35 -12.13 -10.87
CA VAL A 21 -7.47 -11.34 -11.74
C VAL A 21 -6.56 -10.51 -10.86
N ASN A 22 -5.29 -10.89 -10.79
CA ASN A 22 -4.25 -10.16 -10.09
C ASN A 22 -3.16 -9.73 -11.09
N HIS A 23 -3.13 -8.45 -11.48
CA HIS A 23 -2.09 -7.94 -12.36
C HIS A 23 -0.72 -7.81 -11.66
N GLN A 24 -0.68 -7.96 -10.35
CA GLN A 24 0.55 -8.03 -9.55
C GLN A 24 1.00 -9.47 -9.28
N TYR A 25 0.57 -10.45 -10.08
CA TYR A 25 0.91 -11.87 -9.88
C TYR A 25 2.40 -12.09 -9.58
N SER A 26 3.30 -11.43 -10.33
CA SER A 26 4.75 -11.52 -10.10
C SER A 26 5.23 -11.04 -8.71
N LYS A 27 4.37 -10.39 -7.95
CA LYS A 27 4.62 -9.96 -6.56
C LYS A 27 3.83 -10.79 -5.55
N SER A 28 2.97 -11.71 -5.99
CA SER A 28 2.12 -12.51 -5.10
C SER A 28 2.90 -13.61 -4.37
N THR A 29 2.30 -14.13 -3.32
CA THR A 29 2.83 -15.32 -2.60
C THR A 29 2.78 -16.56 -3.49
N GLU A 30 1.78 -16.67 -4.37
CA GLU A 30 1.66 -17.76 -5.34
C GLU A 30 2.87 -17.80 -6.27
N PHE A 31 3.20 -16.66 -6.91
CA PHE A 31 4.41 -16.55 -7.74
C PHE A 31 5.68 -16.88 -6.94
N GLU A 32 5.80 -16.37 -5.72
CA GLU A 32 6.96 -16.63 -4.86
C GLU A 32 7.11 -18.12 -4.57
N ARG A 33 6.01 -18.84 -4.32
CA ARG A 33 5.98 -20.29 -4.11
C ARG A 33 6.43 -21.05 -5.36
N ASP A 34 5.85 -20.71 -6.51
CA ASP A 34 6.16 -21.37 -7.79
C ASP A 34 7.61 -21.13 -8.21
N PHE A 35 8.08 -19.89 -8.05
CA PHE A 35 9.47 -19.55 -8.39
C PHE A 35 10.49 -20.24 -7.47
N ARG A 36 10.17 -20.40 -6.18
CA ARG A 36 11.01 -21.16 -5.24
C ARG A 36 11.12 -22.63 -5.66
N SER A 37 10.01 -23.26 -6.04
CA SER A 37 10.02 -24.63 -6.57
C SER A 37 10.89 -24.73 -7.82
N TYR A 38 10.70 -23.79 -8.76
CA TYR A 38 11.51 -23.76 -9.98
C TYR A 38 13.02 -23.61 -9.68
N VAL A 39 13.40 -22.72 -8.77
CA VAL A 39 14.80 -22.54 -8.36
C VAL A 39 15.38 -23.82 -7.77
N THR A 40 14.65 -24.52 -6.91
CA THR A 40 15.09 -25.78 -6.30
C THR A 40 15.26 -26.89 -7.34
N ASP A 41 14.30 -27.00 -8.28
CA ASP A 41 14.25 -28.11 -9.22
C ASP A 41 15.25 -27.97 -10.39
N TYR A 42 15.57 -26.72 -10.79
CA TYR A 42 16.27 -26.47 -12.06
C TYR A 42 17.52 -25.60 -11.94
N LEU A 43 17.77 -24.91 -10.83
CA LEU A 43 18.90 -23.98 -10.70
C LEU A 43 19.87 -24.37 -9.57
N ASP A 44 19.52 -24.10 -8.32
CA ASP A 44 20.39 -24.32 -7.16
C ASP A 44 19.54 -24.39 -5.87
N ASP A 45 19.58 -25.52 -5.18
CA ASP A 45 18.88 -25.76 -3.92
C ASP A 45 19.45 -24.93 -2.73
N GLY A 46 20.67 -24.39 -2.88
CA GLY A 46 21.29 -23.49 -1.89
C GLY A 46 20.82 -22.05 -1.93
N ILE A 47 19.90 -21.68 -2.89
CA ILE A 47 19.34 -20.34 -3.01
C ILE A 47 17.97 -20.28 -2.31
N GLN A 48 17.83 -19.38 -1.34
CA GLN A 48 16.56 -19.08 -0.70
C GLN A 48 16.04 -17.73 -1.20
N TYR A 49 14.93 -17.77 -1.96
CA TYR A 49 14.22 -16.62 -2.50
C TYR A 49 13.00 -16.35 -1.64
N PHE A 50 12.82 -15.13 -1.13
CA PHE A 50 11.67 -14.76 -0.30
C PHE A 50 11.48 -13.25 -0.22
N SER A 51 10.25 -12.82 0.09
CA SER A 51 9.92 -11.42 0.33
C SER A 51 9.92 -11.14 1.83
N LEU A 52 10.86 -10.32 2.31
CA LEU A 52 11.01 -10.02 3.74
C LEU A 52 9.78 -9.32 4.32
N LEU A 53 9.15 -8.42 3.54
CA LEU A 53 7.99 -7.65 3.99
C LEU A 53 6.65 -8.38 3.78
N ARG A 54 6.65 -9.62 3.24
CA ARG A 54 5.42 -10.41 3.02
C ARG A 54 4.50 -10.50 4.24
N PRO A 55 5.02 -10.66 5.48
CA PRO A 55 4.17 -10.70 6.67
C PRO A 55 3.45 -9.38 6.98
N TRP A 56 3.88 -8.25 6.42
CA TRP A 56 3.33 -6.92 6.70
C TRP A 56 2.35 -6.45 5.61
N SER A 57 1.36 -5.66 6.06
CA SER A 57 0.53 -4.84 5.17
C SER A 57 1.28 -3.59 4.70
N GLU A 58 0.86 -3.00 3.57
CA GLU A 58 1.40 -1.69 3.13
C GLU A 58 1.12 -0.59 4.17
N TRP A 59 0.03 -0.69 4.94
CA TRP A 59 -0.26 0.23 6.05
C TRP A 59 0.81 0.19 7.14
N GLN A 60 1.26 -1.01 7.55
CA GLN A 60 2.35 -1.16 8.53
C GLN A 60 3.69 -0.64 7.97
N ILE A 61 3.95 -0.89 6.69
CA ILE A 61 5.12 -0.37 5.99
C ILE A 61 5.08 1.17 5.98
N ALA A 62 3.93 1.77 5.66
CA ALA A 62 3.75 3.22 5.71
C ALA A 62 3.98 3.77 7.13
N LYS A 63 3.40 3.12 8.16
CA LYS A 63 3.60 3.46 9.57
C LYS A 63 5.09 3.44 9.96
N LYS A 64 5.84 2.44 9.49
CA LYS A 64 7.28 2.35 9.73
C LYS A 64 8.04 3.39 8.93
N PHE A 65 7.69 3.59 7.65
CA PHE A 65 8.36 4.53 6.76
C PHE A 65 8.35 5.98 7.29
N VAL A 66 7.23 6.43 7.86
CA VAL A 66 7.12 7.81 8.37
C VAL A 66 8.06 8.11 9.53
N THR A 67 8.66 7.09 10.14
CA THR A 67 9.71 7.28 11.16
C THR A 67 11.08 7.63 10.56
N TYR A 68 11.20 7.66 9.23
CA TYR A 68 12.42 7.96 8.48
C TYR A 68 12.27 9.19 7.57
N PRO A 69 12.05 10.40 8.13
CA PRO A 69 11.71 11.59 7.33
C PRO A 69 12.82 12.01 6.36
N GLN A 70 14.05 11.58 6.57
CA GLN A 70 15.17 11.83 5.65
C GLN A 70 14.97 11.23 4.25
N TYR A 71 14.06 10.25 4.09
CA TYR A 71 13.76 9.64 2.81
C TYR A 71 12.57 10.27 2.08
N PHE A 72 11.81 11.16 2.71
CA PHE A 72 10.64 11.80 2.07
C PHE A 72 10.98 12.52 0.76
N PRO A 73 12.12 13.24 0.64
CA PRO A 73 12.45 13.94 -0.60
C PRO A 73 12.82 13.03 -1.78
N VAL A 74 13.23 11.77 -1.52
CA VAL A 74 13.76 10.85 -2.53
C VAL A 74 12.89 9.63 -2.76
N PHE A 75 11.88 9.43 -1.91
CA PHE A 75 10.98 8.31 -2.04
C PHE A 75 9.98 8.53 -3.17
N GLN A 76 9.83 7.52 -4.03
CA GLN A 76 8.91 7.56 -5.16
C GLN A 76 8.49 6.15 -5.59
N SER A 77 7.21 5.98 -5.94
CA SER A 77 6.69 4.75 -6.54
C SER A 77 5.71 5.01 -7.70
N CYS A 78 5.66 6.26 -8.19
CA CYS A 78 4.80 6.66 -9.29
C CYS A 78 5.40 6.26 -10.65
N ASN A 79 4.70 5.44 -11.44
CA ASN A 79 5.15 5.02 -12.77
C ASN A 79 5.25 6.19 -13.75
N LEU A 80 4.26 7.11 -13.73
CA LEU A 80 4.23 8.27 -14.64
C LEU A 80 5.34 9.28 -14.33
N GLY A 81 5.67 9.47 -13.05
CA GLY A 81 6.71 10.38 -12.61
C GLY A 81 8.11 9.79 -12.60
N SER A 82 8.30 8.51 -12.92
CA SER A 82 9.58 7.82 -12.83
C SER A 82 10.68 8.40 -13.71
N LYS A 83 10.31 9.07 -14.81
CA LYS A 83 11.28 9.70 -15.73
C LYS A 83 11.80 11.06 -15.22
N THR A 84 11.11 11.65 -14.28
CA THR A 84 11.40 13.00 -13.75
C THR A 84 11.70 12.99 -12.26
N ASP A 85 11.81 11.80 -11.66
CA ASP A 85 12.01 11.60 -10.22
C ASP A 85 11.02 12.40 -9.36
N THR A 86 9.73 12.44 -9.79
CA THR A 86 8.67 13.17 -9.10
C THR A 86 7.39 12.35 -8.98
N TRP A 87 6.57 12.65 -7.99
CA TRP A 87 5.19 12.19 -7.95
C TRP A 87 4.38 12.95 -9.01
N CYS A 88 3.67 12.24 -9.90
CA CYS A 88 2.79 12.93 -10.87
C CYS A 88 1.58 13.58 -10.17
N ALA A 89 1.27 13.13 -8.97
CA ALA A 89 0.14 13.55 -8.15
C ALA A 89 -1.20 13.55 -8.91
N ASP A 90 -1.37 12.65 -9.89
CA ASP A 90 -2.52 12.60 -10.78
C ASP A 90 -3.02 11.19 -11.12
N CYS A 91 -2.36 10.14 -10.65
CA CYS A 91 -2.75 8.75 -10.85
C CYS A 91 -3.26 8.10 -9.55
N ALA A 92 -3.91 6.95 -9.68
CA ALA A 92 -4.45 6.20 -8.54
C ALA A 92 -3.37 5.75 -7.56
N LYS A 93 -2.17 5.42 -8.05
CA LYS A 93 -1.03 5.10 -7.19
C LYS A 93 -0.63 6.28 -6.30
N CYS A 94 -0.56 7.48 -6.86
CA CYS A 94 -0.26 8.68 -6.07
C CYS A 94 -1.32 8.94 -5.02
N LEU A 95 -2.62 8.86 -5.40
CA LEU A 95 -3.72 9.06 -4.46
C LEU A 95 -3.72 7.99 -3.36
N TYR A 96 -3.48 6.73 -3.71
CA TYR A 96 -3.38 5.64 -2.76
C TYR A 96 -2.28 5.87 -1.72
N VAL A 97 -1.05 6.15 -2.17
CA VAL A 97 0.08 6.39 -1.25
C VAL A 97 -0.15 7.66 -0.43
N TYR A 98 -0.73 8.71 -1.02
CA TYR A 98 -1.14 9.91 -0.28
C TYR A 98 -2.11 9.57 0.85
N ILE A 99 -3.14 8.75 0.58
CA ILE A 99 -4.11 8.31 1.60
C ILE A 99 -3.40 7.53 2.71
N LEU A 100 -2.56 6.55 2.39
CA LEU A 100 -1.82 5.79 3.40
C LEU A 100 -1.00 6.70 4.32
N LEU A 101 -0.23 7.61 3.74
CA LEU A 101 0.62 8.53 4.50
C LEU A 101 -0.20 9.56 5.28
N SER A 102 -1.40 9.93 4.81
CA SER A 102 -2.28 10.89 5.48
C SER A 102 -2.78 10.42 6.86
N ALA A 103 -2.68 9.12 7.15
CA ALA A 103 -2.92 8.56 8.47
C ALA A 103 -1.88 9.05 9.51
N PHE A 104 -0.67 9.38 9.07
CA PHE A 104 0.49 9.61 9.95
C PHE A 104 1.08 11.01 9.80
N LEU A 105 1.04 11.61 8.60
CA LEU A 105 1.66 12.89 8.28
C LEU A 105 0.64 14.01 8.18
N ASP A 106 1.05 15.23 8.52
CA ASP A 106 0.25 16.43 8.32
C ASP A 106 0.18 16.87 6.85
N ASP A 107 -0.77 17.76 6.55
CA ASP A 107 -1.01 18.21 5.18
C ASP A 107 0.15 19.01 4.60
N GLU A 108 0.91 19.75 5.41
CA GLU A 108 2.08 20.49 4.96
C GLU A 108 3.17 19.53 4.47
N THR A 109 3.46 18.48 5.24
CA THR A 109 4.43 17.45 4.87
C THR A 109 3.99 16.69 3.62
N LEU A 110 2.70 16.32 3.54
CA LEU A 110 2.16 15.64 2.37
C LEU A 110 2.26 16.51 1.10
N VAL A 111 1.94 17.81 1.20
CA VAL A 111 2.08 18.74 0.08
C VAL A 111 3.55 18.89 -0.36
N LYS A 112 4.50 18.87 0.59
CA LYS A 112 5.94 18.88 0.25
C LYS A 112 6.36 17.64 -0.54
N ILE A 113 5.79 16.47 -0.22
CA ILE A 113 6.09 15.20 -0.92
C ILE A 113 5.44 15.17 -2.30
N PHE A 114 4.13 15.49 -2.40
CA PHE A 114 3.33 15.28 -3.62
C PHE A 114 3.11 16.52 -4.46
N GLY A 115 3.50 17.72 -3.99
CA GLY A 115 3.34 18.99 -4.67
C GLY A 115 1.96 19.63 -4.50
N LYS A 116 0.95 18.92 -3.97
CA LYS A 116 -0.41 19.44 -3.74
C LYS A 116 -1.19 18.59 -2.72
N ASN A 117 -2.31 19.14 -2.22
CA ASN A 117 -3.24 18.36 -1.40
C ASN A 117 -4.17 17.53 -2.30
N MET A 118 -3.88 16.24 -2.44
CA MET A 118 -4.69 15.35 -3.27
C MET A 118 -6.05 15.01 -2.67
N LEU A 119 -6.24 15.18 -1.36
CA LEU A 119 -7.53 14.94 -0.70
C LEU A 119 -8.49 16.13 -0.82
N ASP A 120 -8.03 17.27 -1.32
CA ASP A 120 -8.82 18.48 -1.48
C ASP A 120 -9.14 18.77 -2.96
N CYS A 121 -9.42 17.74 -3.76
CA CYS A 121 -9.64 17.87 -5.20
C CYS A 121 -10.76 16.95 -5.68
N GLU A 122 -11.86 17.53 -6.17
CA GLU A 122 -13.05 16.82 -6.66
C GLU A 122 -12.75 15.88 -7.83
N LYS A 123 -11.81 16.23 -8.69
CA LYS A 123 -11.47 15.41 -9.87
C LYS A 123 -11.03 13.98 -9.54
N TYR A 124 -10.68 13.70 -8.29
CA TYR A 124 -10.25 12.36 -7.85
C TYR A 124 -11.40 11.52 -7.28
N GLU A 125 -12.66 11.95 -7.33
CA GLU A 125 -13.79 11.21 -6.74
C GLU A 125 -13.90 9.79 -7.26
N ASP A 126 -13.92 9.57 -8.56
CA ASP A 126 -14.06 8.23 -9.14
C ASP A 126 -12.88 7.33 -8.74
N MET A 127 -11.69 7.88 -8.76
CA MET A 127 -10.47 7.18 -8.37
C MET A 127 -10.48 6.83 -6.87
N PHE A 128 -10.91 7.77 -6.04
CA PHE A 128 -11.09 7.59 -4.61
C PHE A 128 -12.15 6.52 -4.30
N ASP A 129 -13.29 6.59 -4.98
CA ASP A 129 -14.38 5.61 -4.83
C ASP A 129 -13.92 4.19 -5.19
N GLY A 130 -13.15 4.02 -6.26
CA GLY A 130 -12.54 2.74 -6.62
C GLY A 130 -11.59 2.20 -5.55
N LEU A 131 -10.89 3.09 -4.84
CA LEU A 131 -9.97 2.70 -3.76
C LEU A 131 -10.69 2.31 -2.46
N VAL A 132 -11.91 2.82 -2.20
CA VAL A 132 -12.54 2.71 -0.87
C VAL A 132 -13.87 1.98 -0.84
N LEU A 133 -14.70 2.06 -1.91
CA LEU A 133 -16.07 1.54 -1.89
C LEU A 133 -16.14 0.07 -2.32
N ASP A 134 -17.00 -0.70 -1.65
CA ASP A 134 -17.37 -2.02 -2.12
C ASP A 134 -18.24 -1.90 -3.38
N GLY A 135 -18.14 -2.89 -4.27
CA GLY A 135 -18.87 -2.88 -5.55
C GLY A 135 -18.29 -1.97 -6.64
N LYS A 136 -17.25 -1.17 -6.31
CA LYS A 136 -16.44 -0.46 -7.31
C LYS A 136 -15.17 -1.24 -7.60
N ASP A 137 -14.81 -1.34 -8.88
CA ASP A 137 -13.54 -1.94 -9.27
C ASP A 137 -12.37 -1.07 -8.81
N LYS A 138 -11.32 -1.73 -8.33
CA LYS A 138 -10.08 -1.04 -7.99
C LYS A 138 -9.44 -0.48 -9.26
N PRO A 139 -8.79 0.69 -9.17
CA PRO A 139 -7.93 1.17 -10.25
C PRO A 139 -6.90 0.11 -10.66
N PHE A 140 -6.69 -0.08 -11.96
CA PHE A 140 -5.72 -1.05 -12.48
C PHE A 140 -4.28 -0.55 -12.34
N GLU A 141 -3.88 -0.36 -11.09
CA GLU A 141 -2.53 0.06 -10.68
C GLU A 141 -2.10 -0.72 -9.44
N CYS A 142 -0.80 -0.68 -9.13
CA CYS A 142 -0.26 -1.28 -7.92
C CYS A 142 -0.71 -0.49 -6.68
N VAL A 143 -1.89 -0.80 -6.18
CA VAL A 143 -2.50 -0.24 -4.98
C VAL A 143 -2.90 -1.38 -4.04
N GLY A 144 -2.79 -1.18 -2.74
CA GLY A 144 -3.10 -2.17 -1.73
C GLY A 144 -4.60 -2.39 -1.52
N THR A 145 -4.97 -2.86 -0.34
CA THR A 145 -6.34 -3.29 -0.04
C THR A 145 -7.27 -2.13 0.33
N LYS A 146 -8.58 -2.29 0.08
CA LYS A 146 -9.60 -1.34 0.54
C LYS A 146 -9.61 -1.20 2.07
N SER A 147 -9.26 -2.25 2.80
CA SER A 147 -9.17 -2.23 4.26
C SER A 147 -8.05 -1.31 4.75
N GLU A 148 -6.90 -1.30 4.10
CA GLU A 148 -5.79 -0.38 4.40
C GLU A 148 -6.18 1.08 4.12
N VAL A 149 -6.85 1.31 2.98
CA VAL A 149 -7.38 2.64 2.62
C VAL A 149 -8.36 3.13 3.67
N ARG A 150 -9.36 2.31 4.06
CA ARG A 150 -10.37 2.67 5.06
C ARG A 150 -9.75 2.97 6.43
N LEU A 151 -8.78 2.17 6.85
CA LEU A 151 -8.06 2.41 8.11
C LEU A 151 -7.30 3.74 8.05
N SER A 152 -6.63 4.01 6.94
CA SER A 152 -5.88 5.26 6.76
C SER A 152 -6.80 6.49 6.76
N LEU A 153 -7.94 6.40 6.07
CA LEU A 153 -8.96 7.48 6.05
C LEU A 153 -9.54 7.73 7.44
N TYR A 154 -9.88 6.66 8.18
CA TYR A 154 -10.37 6.77 9.55
C TYR A 154 -9.39 7.51 10.45
N MET A 155 -8.11 7.14 10.39
CA MET A 155 -7.06 7.79 11.18
C MET A 155 -6.83 9.24 10.73
N ALA A 156 -6.84 9.49 9.42
CA ALA A 156 -6.69 10.83 8.85
C ALA A 156 -7.82 11.77 9.28
N ILE A 157 -9.07 11.30 9.30
CA ILE A 157 -10.22 12.04 9.79
C ILE A 157 -10.08 12.32 11.28
N LYS A 158 -9.81 11.29 12.09
CA LYS A 158 -9.66 11.42 13.54
C LYS A 158 -8.57 12.42 13.94
N ARG A 159 -7.48 12.48 13.19
CA ARG A 159 -6.37 13.39 13.46
C ARG A 159 -6.68 14.84 13.08
N ARG A 160 -7.47 15.07 12.03
CA ARG A 160 -7.80 16.42 11.54
C ARG A 160 -9.00 17.07 12.25
N GLY A 161 -9.84 16.27 12.91
CA GLY A 161 -11.06 16.77 13.55
C GLY A 161 -12.02 17.38 12.52
N ASP A 162 -12.47 18.63 12.76
CA ASP A 162 -13.50 19.27 11.94
C ASP A 162 -12.98 19.87 10.61
N LYS A 163 -11.67 20.02 10.45
CA LYS A 163 -11.07 20.61 9.24
C LYS A 163 -10.68 19.54 8.23
N LEU A 164 -11.67 18.99 7.57
CA LEU A 164 -11.46 17.92 6.59
C LEU A 164 -11.37 18.47 5.17
N PRO A 165 -10.35 18.07 4.37
CA PRO A 165 -10.34 18.30 2.93
C PRO A 165 -11.50 17.59 2.24
N TYR A 166 -11.81 17.99 1.02
CA TYR A 166 -13.01 17.61 0.28
C TYR A 166 -13.33 16.11 0.32
N LEU A 167 -12.39 15.24 -0.11
CA LEU A 167 -12.64 13.79 -0.18
C LEU A 167 -12.82 13.15 1.19
N LEU A 168 -12.10 13.62 2.22
CA LEU A 168 -12.30 13.14 3.58
C LEU A 168 -13.66 13.58 4.15
N SER A 169 -14.07 14.82 3.90
CA SER A 169 -15.38 15.34 4.30
C SER A 169 -16.52 14.54 3.66
N ARG A 170 -16.40 14.27 2.34
CA ARG A 170 -17.35 13.46 1.58
C ARG A 170 -17.44 12.02 2.17
N TYR A 171 -16.30 11.39 2.44
CA TYR A 171 -16.25 10.05 3.01
C TYR A 171 -16.82 10.00 4.44
N ALA A 172 -16.47 10.95 5.30
CA ALA A 172 -16.97 11.02 6.68
C ALA A 172 -18.51 11.11 6.76
N LYS A 173 -19.14 11.82 5.81
CA LYS A 173 -20.60 11.93 5.73
C LYS A 173 -21.33 10.60 5.48
N THR A 174 -20.62 9.58 4.99
CA THR A 174 -21.18 8.23 4.80
C THR A 174 -21.27 7.42 6.11
N ASN A 175 -20.78 7.97 7.23
CA ASN A 175 -20.69 7.28 8.52
C ASN A 175 -20.08 5.88 8.41
N PRO A 176 -18.86 5.75 7.85
CA PRO A 176 -18.26 4.45 7.63
C PRO A 176 -18.02 3.73 8.97
N PRO A 177 -18.11 2.39 8.99
CA PRO A 177 -17.80 1.62 10.19
C PRO A 177 -16.34 1.82 10.61
N VAL A 178 -16.08 1.69 11.92
CA VAL A 178 -14.71 1.74 12.44
C VAL A 178 -13.90 0.56 11.89
N PRO A 179 -12.81 0.80 11.16
CA PRO A 179 -12.01 -0.27 10.59
C PRO A 179 -11.26 -1.08 11.65
N GLN A 180 -10.96 -2.33 11.32
CA GLN A 180 -10.07 -3.13 12.16
C GLN A 180 -8.65 -2.57 12.14
N SER A 181 -7.98 -2.52 13.32
CA SER A 181 -6.57 -2.14 13.39
C SER A 181 -5.68 -3.19 12.72
N MET A 182 -4.64 -2.70 12.06
CA MET A 182 -3.58 -3.53 11.45
C MET A 182 -2.27 -3.49 12.24
N ASP A 183 -2.26 -2.97 13.45
CA ASP A 183 -1.04 -2.88 14.28
C ASP A 183 -0.39 -4.23 14.53
N ASN A 184 -1.19 -5.26 14.74
CA ASN A 184 -0.74 -6.62 15.00
C ASN A 184 -0.99 -7.56 13.80
N TYR A 185 -1.21 -7.00 12.60
CA TYR A 185 -1.36 -7.82 11.41
C TYR A 185 -0.06 -8.56 11.11
N PHE A 186 -0.18 -9.83 10.77
CA PHE A 186 0.95 -10.67 10.35
C PHE A 186 0.42 -11.74 9.42
N ASP A 187 0.85 -11.72 8.16
CA ASP A 187 0.50 -12.76 7.20
C ASP A 187 1.41 -13.98 7.42
N ASN A 188 0.79 -15.10 7.79
CA ASN A 188 1.50 -16.35 8.02
C ASN A 188 1.83 -17.13 6.73
N ASP A 189 1.22 -16.76 5.59
CA ASP A 189 1.57 -17.34 4.27
C ASP A 189 2.80 -16.60 3.70
N ASN A 190 3.96 -16.89 4.26
CA ASN A 190 5.22 -16.27 3.88
C ASN A 190 6.37 -17.29 3.92
N PHE A 191 7.47 -16.97 3.28
CA PHE A 191 8.69 -17.79 3.21
C PHE A 191 9.89 -17.16 3.93
N VAL A 192 9.66 -16.22 4.82
CA VAL A 192 10.72 -15.58 5.61
C VAL A 192 11.39 -16.60 6.51
N PRO A 193 12.72 -16.80 6.44
CA PRO A 193 13.42 -17.69 7.35
C PRO A 193 13.20 -17.34 8.82
N GLN A 194 12.97 -18.34 9.66
CA GLN A 194 12.59 -18.17 11.07
C GLN A 194 13.52 -17.22 11.85
N HIS A 195 14.82 -17.28 11.60
CA HIS A 195 15.80 -16.42 12.29
C HIS A 195 15.72 -14.93 11.86
N LEU A 196 15.05 -14.61 10.73
CA LEU A 196 14.84 -13.24 10.27
C LEU A 196 13.50 -12.66 10.72
N ILE A 197 12.56 -13.48 11.21
CA ILE A 197 11.25 -13.00 11.68
C ILE A 197 11.39 -11.96 12.79
N GLY A 198 12.44 -12.04 13.60
CA GLY A 198 12.74 -11.05 14.64
C GLY A 198 12.98 -9.64 14.14
N LEU A 199 13.34 -9.47 12.86
CA LEU A 199 13.53 -8.15 12.22
C LEU A 199 12.20 -7.43 11.94
N LEU A 200 11.09 -8.16 11.97
CA LEU A 200 9.75 -7.68 11.64
C LEU A 200 8.89 -7.40 12.89
N LYS A 201 9.44 -7.56 14.08
CA LYS A 201 8.75 -7.35 15.38
C LYS A 201 9.24 -6.05 16.08
#